data_30545cc46170981f2567b092675d75ba
#
_entry.id   30545cc46170981f2567b092675d75ba
#
_cell.length_a   1.000
_cell.length_b   1.000
_cell.length_c   1.000
_cell.angle_alpha   90.00
_cell.angle_beta   90.00
_cell.angle_gamma   90.00
#
_symmetry.space_group_name_H-M   'P 1'
#
loop_
_entity.id
_entity.type
_entity.pdbx_description
1 polymer ?
#
loop_
_entity_poly.entity_id
_entity_poly.type
_entity_poly.pdbx_seq_one_letter_code
_entity_poly.pdbx_strand_id
1 'polypeptide(L)'
;VVMGTKVGRIYDLLKEMTGTERKAGEKREKVYHRDSKDREKNTPGNHLGNRMIQTVSSMFTPMVPAIAASGLLKGFLTIARMLASNQGIDITGNHTYVILLAATDAIFYFMPIILAYTSARVFGANEFVAMALGGTMCYPSVLSLMAGEERIRMLGVALTRANYTSSVIPIIIGVFILAYVQRF
;
A
#
# COMPACT_ATOMS: atom_id res chain seq x y z
N VAL A 1 46.40 -19.64 -24.47
CA VAL A 1 46.31 -18.47 -23.59
C VAL A 1 45.63 -17.30 -24.30
N VAL A 2 44.30 -17.41 -24.55
CA VAL A 2 43.52 -16.33 -25.24
C VAL A 2 42.14 -16.10 -24.56
N MET A 3 42.01 -16.40 -23.27
CA MET A 3 40.74 -16.19 -22.55
C MET A 3 40.64 -14.84 -21.80
N GLY A 4 41.73 -14.11 -21.57
CA GLY A 4 41.76 -12.91 -20.75
C GLY A 4 41.12 -11.65 -21.37
N THR A 5 41.22 -11.49 -22.70
CA THR A 5 40.77 -10.26 -23.39
C THR A 5 39.27 -10.22 -23.68
N LYS A 6 38.61 -11.36 -23.79
CA LYS A 6 37.15 -11.40 -24.02
C LYS A 6 36.34 -11.12 -22.74
N VAL A 7 36.84 -11.57 -21.58
CA VAL A 7 36.14 -11.36 -20.30
C VAL A 7 36.16 -9.88 -19.92
N GLY A 8 37.26 -9.16 -20.14
CA GLY A 8 37.34 -7.73 -19.93
C GLY A 8 36.32 -6.93 -20.77
N ARG A 9 36.20 -7.25 -22.05
CA ARG A 9 35.20 -6.59 -22.93
C ARG A 9 33.77 -6.84 -22.51
N ILE A 10 33.44 -8.06 -22.07
CA ILE A 10 32.10 -8.39 -21.58
C ILE A 10 31.81 -7.63 -20.29
N TYR A 11 32.79 -7.51 -19.40
CA TYR A 11 32.64 -6.75 -18.16
C TYR A 11 32.44 -5.26 -18.42
N ASP A 12 33.18 -4.67 -19.35
CA ASP A 12 33.04 -3.27 -19.74
C ASP A 12 31.69 -2.98 -20.42
N LEU A 13 31.21 -3.90 -21.27
CA LEU A 13 29.89 -3.81 -21.89
C LEU A 13 28.76 -3.94 -20.86
N LEU A 14 28.87 -4.85 -19.91
CA LEU A 14 27.91 -4.99 -18.81
C LEU A 14 27.90 -3.76 -17.90
N LYS A 15 29.07 -3.18 -17.63
CA LYS A 15 29.17 -1.97 -16.83
C LYS A 15 28.59 -0.73 -17.54
N GLU A 16 28.75 -0.65 -18.85
CA GLU A 16 28.16 0.39 -19.67
C GLU A 16 26.64 0.26 -19.77
N MET A 17 26.13 -0.96 -19.98
CA MET A 17 24.68 -1.25 -20.00
C MET A 17 24.02 -0.98 -18.64
N THR A 18 24.58 -1.48 -17.54
CA THR A 18 24.05 -1.26 -16.19
C THR A 18 24.18 0.19 -15.74
N GLY A 19 25.23 0.91 -16.18
CA GLY A 19 25.41 2.33 -15.93
C GLY A 19 24.39 3.19 -16.68
N THR A 20 24.00 2.78 -17.87
CA THR A 20 22.99 3.46 -18.69
C THR A 20 21.57 3.21 -18.12
N GLU A 21 21.26 2.00 -17.67
CA GLU A 21 19.99 1.70 -17.01
C GLU A 21 19.82 2.42 -15.65
N ARG A 22 20.91 2.52 -14.87
CA ARG A 22 20.90 3.28 -13.61
C ARG A 22 20.64 4.77 -13.85
N LYS A 23 21.27 5.38 -14.86
CA LYS A 23 21.04 6.78 -15.23
C LYS A 23 19.65 7.00 -15.82
N ALA A 24 19.11 6.03 -16.57
CA ALA A 24 17.75 6.08 -17.11
C ALA A 24 16.70 5.92 -15.98
N GLY A 25 16.94 5.05 -15.02
CA GLY A 25 16.11 4.89 -13.82
C GLY A 25 16.07 6.16 -12.96
N GLU A 26 17.25 6.71 -12.65
CA GLU A 26 17.39 7.94 -11.87
C GLU A 26 16.80 9.18 -12.60
N LYS A 27 16.91 9.22 -13.92
CA LYS A 27 16.28 10.27 -14.75
C LYS A 27 14.76 10.13 -14.80
N ARG A 28 14.23 8.89 -14.83
CA ARG A 28 12.78 8.62 -14.76
C ARG A 28 12.22 8.97 -13.37
N GLU A 29 12.94 8.64 -12.31
CA GLU A 29 12.55 8.97 -10.94
C GLU A 29 12.55 10.50 -10.71
N LYS A 30 13.57 11.21 -11.21
CA LYS A 30 13.63 12.69 -11.17
C LYS A 30 12.54 13.34 -12.02
N VAL A 31 12.16 12.76 -13.15
CA VAL A 31 11.05 13.24 -13.99
C VAL A 31 9.71 13.01 -13.29
N TYR A 32 9.51 11.83 -12.67
CA TYR A 32 8.29 11.55 -11.91
C TYR A 32 8.12 12.49 -10.71
N HIS A 33 9.21 12.79 -9.99
CA HIS A 33 9.19 13.76 -8.89
C HIS A 33 9.04 15.22 -9.36
N ARG A 34 9.46 15.52 -10.58
CA ARG A 34 9.36 16.87 -11.16
C ARG A 34 7.96 17.13 -11.70
N ASP A 35 7.37 16.16 -12.41
CA ASP A 35 6.00 16.25 -12.92
C ASP A 35 4.95 16.31 -11.79
N SER A 36 5.20 15.63 -10.66
CA SER A 36 4.33 15.76 -9.50
C SER A 36 4.43 17.14 -8.83
N LYS A 37 5.63 17.76 -8.81
CA LYS A 37 5.83 19.12 -8.26
C LYS A 37 5.33 20.23 -9.20
N ASP A 38 5.42 20.05 -10.51
CA ASP A 38 5.01 21.08 -11.48
C ASP A 38 3.50 21.07 -11.73
N ARG A 39 2.81 19.91 -11.55
CA ARG A 39 1.33 19.85 -11.52
C ARG A 39 0.73 20.54 -10.30
N GLU A 40 1.50 20.69 -9.23
CA GLU A 40 1.08 21.32 -7.98
C GLU A 40 1.03 22.85 -8.07
N LYS A 41 1.73 23.47 -9.05
CA LYS A 41 1.87 24.93 -9.14
C LYS A 41 0.86 25.63 -10.06
N ASN A 42 0.06 24.92 -10.84
CA ASN A 42 -0.71 25.55 -11.94
C ASN A 42 -2.23 25.37 -11.89
N THR A 43 -2.87 25.25 -10.72
CA THR A 43 -4.33 25.38 -10.65
C THR A 43 -4.70 26.54 -9.74
N PRO A 44 -4.97 27.72 -10.26
CA PRO A 44 -5.53 28.81 -9.46
C PRO A 44 -7.02 28.52 -9.27
N GLY A 45 -7.43 28.20 -8.03
CA GLY A 45 -8.84 28.21 -7.72
C GLY A 45 -9.38 27.33 -6.59
N ASN A 46 -8.61 26.39 -6.05
CA ASN A 46 -9.14 25.56 -4.94
C ASN A 46 -8.07 25.25 -3.89
N HIS A 47 -7.69 26.26 -3.11
CA HIS A 47 -6.72 26.09 -2.02
C HIS A 47 -7.12 25.02 -0.98
N LEU A 48 -8.42 24.82 -0.76
CA LEU A 48 -8.94 23.81 0.16
C LEU A 48 -8.85 22.39 -0.46
N GLY A 49 -9.26 22.22 -1.73
CA GLY A 49 -9.20 20.94 -2.42
C GLY A 49 -7.76 20.43 -2.57
N ASN A 50 -6.84 21.31 -2.97
CA ASN A 50 -5.42 20.97 -3.11
C ASN A 50 -4.78 20.57 -1.77
N ARG A 51 -5.12 21.28 -0.67
CA ARG A 51 -4.67 20.88 0.67
C ARG A 51 -5.19 19.52 1.10
N MET A 52 -6.46 19.23 0.83
CA MET A 52 -7.04 17.93 1.16
C MET A 52 -6.36 16.80 0.36
N ILE A 53 -6.16 17.01 -0.94
CA ILE A 53 -5.47 16.02 -1.81
C ILE A 53 -4.02 15.79 -1.33
N GLN A 54 -3.29 16.85 -1.00
CA GLN A 54 -1.93 16.74 -0.46
C GLN A 54 -1.90 16.00 0.87
N THR A 55 -2.82 16.31 1.78
CA THR A 55 -2.95 15.65 3.07
C THR A 55 -3.20 14.15 2.89
N VAL A 56 -4.17 13.78 2.05
CA VAL A 56 -4.45 12.37 1.76
C VAL A 56 -3.27 11.69 1.07
N SER A 57 -2.66 12.33 0.09
CA SER A 57 -1.48 11.80 -0.59
C SER A 57 -0.32 11.53 0.37
N SER A 58 -0.07 12.42 1.33
CA SER A 58 1.00 12.25 2.31
C SER A 58 0.79 11.05 3.25
N MET A 59 -0.48 10.67 3.50
CA MET A 59 -0.81 9.48 4.28
C MET A 59 -0.50 8.18 3.52
N PHE A 60 -0.68 8.17 2.20
CA PHE A 60 -0.46 7.00 1.36
C PHE A 60 0.99 6.82 0.91
N THR A 61 1.73 7.91 0.74
CA THR A 61 3.10 7.87 0.21
C THR A 61 4.00 6.84 0.89
N PRO A 62 4.05 6.71 2.23
CA PRO A 62 4.91 5.71 2.87
C PRO A 62 4.46 4.26 2.64
N MET A 63 3.20 4.04 2.24
CA MET A 63 2.64 2.71 1.98
C MET A 63 2.90 2.22 0.55
N VAL A 64 3.10 3.13 -0.41
CA VAL A 64 3.23 2.80 -1.83
C VAL A 64 4.31 1.74 -2.12
N PRO A 65 5.54 1.81 -1.56
CA PRO A 65 6.55 0.79 -1.80
C PRO A 65 6.14 -0.60 -1.32
N ALA A 66 5.47 -0.68 -0.16
CA ALA A 66 5.01 -1.93 0.41
C ALA A 66 3.88 -2.56 -0.43
N ILE A 67 2.93 -1.74 -0.89
CA ILE A 67 1.85 -2.17 -1.78
C ILE A 67 2.43 -2.66 -3.12
N ALA A 68 3.38 -1.94 -3.69
CA ALA A 68 4.03 -2.32 -4.94
C ALA A 68 4.79 -3.64 -4.81
N ALA A 69 5.58 -3.82 -3.74
CA ALA A 69 6.29 -5.07 -3.47
C ALA A 69 5.34 -6.25 -3.29
N SER A 70 4.25 -6.07 -2.53
CA SER A 70 3.20 -7.07 -2.35
C SER A 70 2.55 -7.46 -3.68
N GLY A 71 2.19 -6.48 -4.51
CA GLY A 71 1.60 -6.72 -5.83
C GLY A 71 2.52 -7.48 -6.77
N LEU A 72 3.82 -7.12 -6.80
CA LEU A 72 4.83 -7.83 -7.59
C LEU A 72 4.96 -9.28 -7.13
N LEU A 73 5.10 -9.52 -5.84
CA LEU A 73 5.22 -10.87 -5.29
C LEU A 73 3.97 -11.71 -5.60
N LYS A 74 2.78 -11.14 -5.47
CA LYS A 74 1.52 -11.79 -5.83
C LYS A 74 1.46 -12.13 -7.32
N GLY A 75 1.94 -11.23 -8.18
CA GLY A 75 2.07 -11.46 -9.62
C GLY A 75 2.97 -12.66 -9.93
N PHE A 76 4.16 -12.74 -9.30
CA PHE A 76 5.06 -13.89 -9.46
C PHE A 76 4.43 -15.21 -9.00
N LEU A 77 3.74 -15.21 -7.85
CA LEU A 77 3.04 -16.40 -7.37
C LEU A 77 1.92 -16.84 -8.30
N THR A 78 1.21 -15.91 -8.91
CA THR A 78 0.16 -16.19 -9.90
C THR A 78 0.74 -16.84 -11.15
N ILE A 79 1.86 -16.32 -11.67
CA ILE A 79 2.57 -16.90 -12.81
C ILE A 79 3.08 -18.29 -12.47
N ALA A 80 3.69 -18.47 -11.29
CA ALA A 80 4.18 -19.78 -10.84
C ALA A 80 3.05 -20.82 -10.77
N ARG A 81 1.87 -20.41 -10.27
CA ARG A 81 0.67 -21.26 -10.26
C ARG A 81 0.21 -21.64 -11.67
N MET A 82 0.18 -20.69 -12.59
CA MET A 82 -0.22 -20.96 -13.98
C MET A 82 0.73 -21.95 -14.67
N LEU A 83 2.05 -21.78 -14.48
CA LEU A 83 3.06 -22.68 -15.05
C LEU A 83 2.96 -24.09 -14.45
N ALA A 84 2.78 -24.22 -13.15
CA ALA A 84 2.59 -25.50 -12.48
C ALA A 84 1.31 -26.21 -12.94
N SER A 85 0.22 -25.47 -13.06
CA SER A 85 -1.07 -25.99 -13.54
C SER A 85 -0.98 -26.53 -14.98
N ASN A 86 -0.22 -25.85 -15.85
CA ASN A 86 0.01 -26.32 -17.22
C ASN A 86 0.78 -27.64 -17.28
N GLN A 87 1.56 -27.95 -16.24
CA GLN A 87 2.29 -29.23 -16.09
C GLN A 87 1.49 -30.29 -15.32
N GLY A 88 0.23 -30.00 -14.97
CA GLY A 88 -0.62 -30.89 -14.18
C GLY A 88 -0.27 -30.93 -12.69
N ILE A 89 0.57 -30.00 -12.20
CA ILE A 89 0.98 -29.92 -10.80
C ILE A 89 0.11 -28.88 -10.09
N ASP A 90 -0.64 -29.31 -9.07
CA ASP A 90 -1.38 -28.37 -8.21
C ASP A 90 -0.51 -27.95 -7.01
N ILE A 91 -0.09 -26.69 -7.02
CA ILE A 91 0.70 -26.10 -5.94
C ILE A 91 -0.15 -25.37 -4.91
N THR A 92 -1.46 -25.28 -5.11
CA THR A 92 -2.35 -24.48 -4.22
C THR A 92 -2.45 -25.06 -2.81
N GLY A 93 -2.29 -26.37 -2.65
CA GLY A 93 -2.20 -27.07 -1.36
C GLY A 93 -0.82 -27.03 -0.69
N ASN A 94 0.20 -26.49 -1.35
CA ASN A 94 1.54 -26.43 -0.77
C ASN A 94 1.61 -25.34 0.31
N HIS A 95 2.05 -25.70 1.51
CA HIS A 95 2.16 -24.79 2.64
C HIS A 95 3.02 -23.56 2.34
N THR A 96 4.11 -23.72 1.59
CA THR A 96 4.98 -22.61 1.18
C THR A 96 4.23 -21.61 0.31
N TYR A 97 3.46 -22.12 -0.67
CA TYR A 97 2.64 -21.26 -1.54
C TYR A 97 1.59 -20.49 -0.73
N VAL A 98 0.90 -21.16 0.19
CA VAL A 98 -0.13 -20.54 1.04
C VAL A 98 0.46 -19.47 1.94
N ILE A 99 1.62 -19.72 2.55
CA ILE A 99 2.31 -18.73 3.42
C ILE A 99 2.76 -17.51 2.60
N LEU A 100 3.36 -17.72 1.42
CA LEU A 100 3.78 -16.64 0.56
C LEU A 100 2.57 -15.82 0.06
N LEU A 101 1.49 -16.48 -0.31
CA LEU A 101 0.25 -15.80 -0.71
C LEU A 101 -0.33 -14.97 0.43
N ALA A 102 -0.38 -15.53 1.64
CA ALA A 102 -0.83 -14.80 2.82
C ALA A 102 0.07 -13.58 3.12
N ALA A 103 1.39 -13.70 2.93
CA ALA A 103 2.31 -12.58 3.09
C ALA A 103 2.04 -11.44 2.09
N THR A 104 1.63 -11.78 0.85
CA THR A 104 1.24 -10.74 -0.13
C THR A 104 -0.07 -10.07 0.22
N ASP A 105 -1.00 -10.77 0.84
CA ASP A 105 -2.30 -10.21 1.19
C ASP A 105 -2.29 -9.46 2.53
N ALA A 106 -1.28 -9.72 3.37
CA ALA A 106 -1.17 -9.13 4.71
C ALA A 106 -1.17 -7.60 4.69
N ILE A 107 -0.48 -6.96 3.71
CA ILE A 107 -0.43 -5.50 3.61
C ILE A 107 -1.83 -4.89 3.39
N PHE A 108 -2.66 -5.55 2.61
CA PHE A 108 -4.03 -5.11 2.35
C PHE A 108 -4.94 -5.40 3.53
N TYR A 109 -4.75 -6.54 4.20
CA TYR A 109 -5.50 -6.91 5.39
C TYR A 109 -5.26 -5.95 6.56
N PHE A 110 -4.00 -5.55 6.78
CA PHE A 110 -3.61 -4.62 7.84
C PHE A 110 -3.62 -3.15 7.40
N MET A 111 -4.07 -2.86 6.18
CA MET A 111 -4.16 -1.49 5.66
C MET A 111 -4.87 -0.52 6.61
N PRO A 112 -5.97 -0.85 7.30
CA PRO A 112 -6.62 0.05 8.25
C PRO A 112 -5.70 0.51 9.38
N ILE A 113 -4.86 -0.39 9.89
CA ILE A 113 -3.92 -0.08 11.00
C ILE A 113 -2.80 0.83 10.49
N ILE A 114 -2.22 0.51 9.34
CA ILE A 114 -1.12 1.28 8.74
C ILE A 114 -1.60 2.68 8.36
N LEU A 115 -2.80 2.77 7.79
CA LEU A 115 -3.40 4.05 7.41
C LEU A 115 -3.75 4.89 8.64
N ALA A 116 -4.25 4.28 9.71
CA ALA A 116 -4.50 4.98 10.98
C ALA A 116 -3.21 5.57 11.55
N TYR A 117 -2.11 4.81 11.52
CA TYR A 117 -0.78 5.27 11.94
C TYR A 117 -0.31 6.48 11.13
N THR A 118 -0.33 6.36 9.79
CA THR A 118 0.13 7.45 8.91
C THR A 118 -0.76 8.69 9.01
N SER A 119 -2.07 8.51 9.14
CA SER A 119 -3.02 9.60 9.34
C SER A 119 -2.80 10.32 10.68
N ALA A 120 -2.51 9.57 11.75
CA ALA A 120 -2.20 10.15 13.06
C ALA A 120 -0.98 11.06 13.00
N ARG A 121 0.06 10.66 12.28
CA ARG A 121 1.26 11.49 12.07
C ARG A 121 0.94 12.79 11.34
N VAL A 122 0.07 12.73 10.35
CA VAL A 122 -0.34 13.90 9.56
C VAL A 122 -1.22 14.85 10.38
N PHE A 123 -2.12 14.31 11.19
CA PHE A 123 -3.03 15.11 12.02
C PHE A 123 -2.45 15.50 13.39
N GLY A 124 -1.28 14.95 13.76
CA GLY A 124 -0.63 15.19 15.05
C GLY A 124 -1.36 14.53 16.22
N ALA A 125 -2.00 13.39 16.00
CA ALA A 125 -2.60 12.55 17.03
C ALA A 125 -1.61 11.52 17.56
N ASN A 126 -1.95 10.88 18.69
CA ASN A 126 -1.17 9.78 19.23
C ASN A 126 -1.25 8.57 18.30
N GLU A 127 -0.10 8.14 17.77
CA GLU A 127 0.02 7.08 16.77
C GLU A 127 -0.48 5.73 17.30
N PHE A 128 -0.20 5.41 18.56
CA PHE A 128 -0.59 4.14 19.17
C PHE A 128 -2.11 4.02 19.38
N VAL A 129 -2.74 5.11 19.80
CA VAL A 129 -4.21 5.16 19.96
C VAL A 129 -4.89 5.06 18.59
N ALA A 130 -4.33 5.70 17.58
CA ALA A 130 -4.83 5.59 16.21
C ALA A 130 -4.66 4.18 15.65
N MET A 131 -3.53 3.51 15.92
CA MET A 131 -3.34 2.11 15.54
C MET A 131 -4.35 1.18 16.22
N ALA A 132 -4.67 1.40 17.49
CA ALA A 132 -5.70 0.65 18.20
C ALA A 132 -7.08 0.86 17.54
N LEU A 133 -7.40 2.10 17.14
CA LEU A 133 -8.61 2.42 16.40
C LEU A 133 -8.66 1.68 15.05
N GLY A 134 -7.57 1.70 14.27
CA GLY A 134 -7.45 0.95 13.02
C GLY A 134 -7.56 -0.57 13.24
N GLY A 135 -7.00 -1.07 14.34
CA GLY A 135 -7.06 -2.48 14.74
C GLY A 135 -8.48 -2.97 15.05
N THR A 136 -9.35 -2.11 15.59
CA THR A 136 -10.76 -2.49 15.81
C THR A 136 -11.47 -2.85 14.52
N MET A 137 -11.10 -2.23 13.39
CA MET A 137 -11.66 -2.53 12.08
C MET A 137 -11.20 -3.88 11.52
N CYS A 138 -10.04 -4.37 11.94
CA CYS A 138 -9.51 -5.68 11.58
C CYS A 138 -9.94 -6.77 12.58
N TYR A 139 -10.64 -6.41 13.65
CA TYR A 139 -10.97 -7.36 14.69
C TYR A 139 -12.04 -8.38 14.21
N PRO A 140 -11.82 -9.69 14.42
CA PRO A 140 -12.70 -10.73 13.84
C PRO A 140 -14.18 -10.57 14.18
N SER A 141 -14.51 -10.16 15.40
CA SER A 141 -15.92 -9.94 15.81
C SER A 141 -16.55 -8.77 15.06
N VAL A 142 -15.79 -7.71 14.76
CA VAL A 142 -16.27 -6.58 13.96
C VAL A 142 -16.47 -6.99 12.51
N LEU A 143 -15.54 -7.78 11.96
CA LEU A 143 -15.64 -8.32 10.61
C LEU A 143 -16.85 -9.26 10.47
N SER A 144 -17.10 -10.15 11.46
CA SER A 144 -18.24 -11.03 11.43
C SER A 144 -19.57 -10.30 11.57
N LEU A 145 -19.64 -9.24 12.39
CA LEU A 145 -20.82 -8.37 12.47
C LEU A 145 -21.09 -7.67 11.12
N MET A 146 -20.05 -7.22 10.45
CA MET A 146 -20.15 -6.55 9.15
C MET A 146 -20.51 -7.51 8.01
N ALA A 147 -20.14 -8.79 8.12
CA ALA A 147 -20.49 -9.85 7.16
C ALA A 147 -21.89 -10.45 7.40
N GLY A 148 -22.45 -10.28 8.59
CA GLY A 148 -23.76 -10.83 8.98
C GLY A 148 -24.94 -10.18 8.23
N GLU A 149 -26.11 -10.85 8.25
CA GLU A 149 -27.33 -10.36 7.54
C GLU A 149 -28.16 -9.35 8.35
N GLU A 150 -27.87 -9.16 9.62
CA GLU A 150 -28.63 -8.26 10.50
C GLU A 150 -28.28 -6.78 10.31
N ARG A 151 -29.27 -5.92 10.51
CA ARG A 151 -29.07 -4.46 10.53
C ARG A 151 -28.34 -4.08 11.81
N ILE A 152 -27.07 -3.71 11.68
CA ILE A 152 -26.26 -3.26 12.81
C ILE A 152 -26.77 -1.89 13.27
N ARG A 153 -27.18 -1.80 14.54
CA ARG A 153 -27.50 -0.51 15.18
C ARG A 153 -26.45 -0.21 16.23
N MET A 154 -25.74 0.89 16.05
CA MET A 154 -24.80 1.42 17.04
C MET A 154 -25.36 2.74 17.59
N LEU A 155 -25.60 2.82 18.90
CA LEU A 155 -26.17 3.99 19.58
C LEU A 155 -27.47 4.51 18.91
N GLY A 156 -28.32 3.60 18.37
CA GLY A 156 -29.58 3.96 17.71
C GLY A 156 -29.45 4.35 16.24
N VAL A 157 -28.24 4.51 15.72
CA VAL A 157 -27.99 4.82 14.31
C VAL A 157 -27.82 3.53 13.52
N ALA A 158 -28.59 3.34 12.45
CA ALA A 158 -28.43 2.22 11.55
C ALA A 158 -27.13 2.39 10.74
N LEU A 159 -26.17 1.49 10.97
CA LEU A 159 -24.97 1.42 10.15
C LEU A 159 -25.32 0.70 8.86
N THR A 160 -25.12 1.40 7.74
CA THR A 160 -25.26 0.79 6.42
C THR A 160 -24.13 -0.21 6.21
N ARG A 161 -24.45 -1.40 5.69
CA ARG A 161 -23.45 -2.39 5.29
C ARG A 161 -22.56 -1.80 4.20
N ALA A 162 -21.38 -1.47 4.56
CA ALA A 162 -20.31 -1.22 3.62
C ALA A 162 -19.13 -2.08 4.07
N ASN A 163 -18.42 -2.65 3.13
CA ASN A 163 -17.23 -3.44 3.41
C ASN A 163 -16.11 -2.47 3.82
N TYR A 164 -16.17 -1.99 5.07
CA TYR A 164 -15.26 -0.96 5.60
C TYR A 164 -13.83 -1.43 5.74
N THR A 165 -13.56 -2.73 5.61
CA THR A 165 -12.21 -3.31 5.69
C THR A 165 -11.28 -2.75 4.62
N SER A 166 -11.83 -2.32 3.48
CA SER A 166 -11.09 -1.66 2.41
C SER A 166 -11.41 -0.16 2.31
N SER A 167 -12.19 0.38 3.25
CA SER A 167 -12.66 1.76 3.16
C SER A 167 -11.73 2.69 3.93
N VAL A 168 -11.00 3.50 3.21
CA VAL A 168 -10.03 4.48 3.71
C VAL A 168 -10.70 5.63 4.48
N ILE A 169 -11.89 6.03 4.03
CA ILE A 169 -12.58 7.23 4.51
C ILE A 169 -12.96 7.16 6.00
N PRO A 170 -13.57 6.08 6.53
CA PRO A 170 -13.92 5.99 7.94
C PRO A 170 -12.71 6.06 8.86
N ILE A 171 -11.57 5.51 8.44
CA ILE A 171 -10.33 5.52 9.22
C ILE A 171 -9.80 6.94 9.33
N ILE A 172 -9.71 7.66 8.21
CA ILE A 172 -9.23 9.05 8.19
C ILE A 172 -10.13 9.95 9.06
N ILE A 173 -11.46 9.79 8.95
CA ILE A 173 -12.41 10.52 9.76
C ILE A 173 -12.25 10.17 11.25
N GLY A 174 -12.14 8.88 11.58
CA GLY A 174 -11.94 8.42 12.95
C GLY A 174 -10.67 8.99 13.59
N VAL A 175 -9.55 8.97 12.85
CA VAL A 175 -8.29 9.54 13.32
C VAL A 175 -8.35 11.06 13.39
N PHE A 176 -9.07 11.74 12.50
CA PHE A 176 -9.29 13.16 12.57
C PHE A 176 -10.08 13.56 13.83
N ILE A 177 -11.15 12.83 14.16
CA ILE A 177 -11.92 13.02 15.40
C ILE A 177 -11.03 12.75 16.62
N LEU A 178 -10.22 11.68 16.58
CA LEU A 178 -9.25 11.37 17.64
C LEU A 178 -8.28 12.52 17.87
N ALA A 179 -7.71 13.07 16.80
CA ALA A 179 -6.80 14.22 16.86
C ALA A 179 -7.48 15.46 17.48
N TYR A 180 -8.74 15.66 17.16
CA TYR A 180 -9.52 16.76 17.73
C TYR A 180 -9.74 16.58 19.23
N VAL A 181 -10.14 15.38 19.64
CA VAL A 181 -10.38 15.06 21.07
C VAL A 181 -9.11 15.12 21.91
N GLN A 182 -7.96 14.73 21.36
CA GLN A 182 -6.67 14.76 22.08
C GLN A 182 -6.09 16.18 22.23
N ARG A 183 -6.59 17.15 21.50
CA ARG A 183 -6.16 18.56 21.63
C ARG A 183 -6.88 19.31 22.76
N PHE A 184 -7.94 18.74 23.30
CA PHE A 184 -8.66 19.22 24.47
C PHE A 184 -8.20 18.52 25.74
#